data_53459b4f298245535cde0f7027ff0426
#
_entry.id   53459b4f298245535cde0f7027ff0426
#
_cell.length_a   1.000
_cell.length_b   1.000
_cell.length_c   1.000
_cell.angle_alpha   90.00
_cell.angle_beta   90.00
_cell.angle_gamma   90.00
#
_symmetry.space_group_name_H-M   'P 1'
#
loop_
_entity.id
_entity.type
_entity.pdbx_description
1 polymer ?
#
loop_
_entity_poly.entity_id
_entity_poly.type
_entity_poly.pdbx_seq_one_letter_code
_entity_poly.pdbx_strand_id
1 'polypeptide(L)'
;MKSLRTFFFVISILSLHGLCYGEAENGIAPMVKTEQEALYSAIQGFVGNWWNGSDLYPDPCGWTPIQGVSCDLFDGFWYVTDLNIGPLHDNSLRCRQKVEFRPEMFELNHLKSLSFFNCFTSLHHPVTIPTYSWEKLASSLQSLEFRSNPRLNGKIPTIFSLLKKLQSLVLMENGLTGQIPPSIGNLANLKRLVLSGNRFTGQIPYSFGNLTELLILDLSRNSLSGYLPSTIGGLISLLKLDLSSNLMVGSIPREIANLKNLTLLDLRNNSFSGGLKIPLEKMDSLEELALSSNPIGGDLGKIEWRDMHKLVFLDLSNMDLTGEVPESMAEGMKQLRYLDLSNNNLSGNLSPKLETMPCVSALFVSGNNLTGELKFSDKFYEKLGRRFAAWKNPNLCFPMNYRKQVEFRLG
;
A
#
# COMPACT_ATOMS: atom_id res chain seq x y z
N MET A 1 89.80 -19.59 37.66
CA MET A 1 90.47 -18.66 36.71
C MET A 1 89.43 -17.90 35.95
N LYS A 2 89.55 -16.51 35.99
CA LYS A 2 88.94 -15.49 35.17
C LYS A 2 87.45 -15.26 35.47
N SER A 3 87.02 -14.17 35.89
CA SER A 3 87.38 -12.77 36.05
C SER A 3 86.02 -11.98 36.05
N LEU A 4 85.73 -11.37 37.20
CA LEU A 4 84.66 -10.40 37.39
C LEU A 4 84.82 -9.20 36.44
N ARG A 5 83.77 -8.77 35.83
CA ARG A 5 83.62 -7.33 35.46
C ARG A 5 82.19 -6.82 35.84
N THR A 6 82.24 -6.08 36.87
CA THR A 6 81.15 -5.22 37.39
C THR A 6 80.86 -4.10 36.40
N PHE A 7 79.60 -4.02 35.98
CA PHE A 7 79.13 -2.81 35.30
C PHE A 7 78.10 -2.12 36.17
N PHE A 8 78.46 -0.95 36.70
CA PHE A 8 77.54 -0.02 37.34
C PHE A 8 76.64 0.61 36.30
N PHE A 9 75.33 0.40 36.39
CA PHE A 9 74.36 1.25 35.71
C PHE A 9 73.85 2.34 36.63
N VAL A 10 74.15 3.58 36.33
CA VAL A 10 73.58 4.76 36.94
C VAL A 10 72.15 4.87 36.49
N ILE A 11 71.20 4.72 37.45
CA ILE A 11 69.80 4.94 37.21
C ILE A 11 69.59 6.46 37.34
N SER A 12 69.42 7.10 36.20
CA SER A 12 68.95 8.49 36.09
C SER A 12 67.44 8.49 36.28
N ILE A 13 67.00 8.99 37.42
CA ILE A 13 65.57 9.21 37.69
C ILE A 13 65.14 10.45 36.90
N LEU A 14 64.62 10.22 35.71
CA LEU A 14 63.84 11.23 35.02
C LEU A 14 62.41 11.20 35.57
N SER A 15 62.04 12.23 36.30
CA SER A 15 60.68 12.54 36.72
C SER A 15 59.83 12.82 35.47
N LEU A 16 59.22 11.78 34.94
CA LEU A 16 58.10 11.92 33.99
C LEU A 16 56.90 12.41 34.80
N HIS A 17 56.58 13.67 34.60
CA HIS A 17 55.22 14.19 34.90
C HIS A 17 54.29 13.39 33.99
N GLY A 18 53.57 12.43 34.60
CA GLY A 18 52.47 11.74 33.93
C GLY A 18 51.39 12.74 33.59
N LEU A 19 51.30 13.07 32.31
CA LEU A 19 50.06 13.54 31.78
C LEU A 19 49.05 12.40 32.00
N CYS A 20 48.15 12.57 32.97
CA CYS A 20 46.92 11.82 33.01
C CYS A 20 46.21 12.07 31.69
N TYR A 21 46.42 11.21 30.73
CA TYR A 21 45.40 11.01 29.71
C TYR A 21 44.20 10.44 30.47
N GLY A 22 43.19 11.28 30.62
CA GLY A 22 41.91 10.82 31.10
C GLY A 22 41.55 9.55 30.27
N GLU A 23 41.24 8.48 30.97
CA GLU A 23 40.58 7.34 30.36
C GLU A 23 39.45 7.93 29.53
N ALA A 24 39.48 7.67 28.21
CA ALA A 24 38.31 7.90 27.41
C ALA A 24 37.18 7.12 28.12
N GLU A 25 36.30 7.82 28.82
CA GLU A 25 35.00 7.27 29.19
C GLU A 25 34.52 6.52 27.97
N ASN A 26 34.10 5.28 28.14
CA ASN A 26 33.52 4.43 27.11
C ASN A 26 32.38 5.24 26.49
N GLY A 27 32.70 6.02 25.48
CA GLY A 27 31.86 7.08 24.98
C GLY A 27 30.66 6.51 24.28
N ILE A 28 29.58 6.45 25.03
CA ILE A 28 28.26 6.45 24.42
C ILE A 28 28.19 7.78 23.70
N ALA A 29 28.03 7.73 22.37
CA ALA A 29 27.93 8.94 21.56
C ALA A 29 26.82 9.85 22.12
N PRO A 30 27.08 11.13 22.39
CA PRO A 30 26.07 12.02 22.93
C PRO A 30 25.03 12.39 21.86
N MET A 31 23.81 12.67 22.30
CA MET A 31 22.85 13.35 21.45
C MET A 31 23.09 14.86 21.51
N VAL A 32 22.96 15.55 20.37
CA VAL A 32 23.04 17.01 20.33
C VAL A 32 21.87 17.60 21.12
N LYS A 33 22.16 18.53 22.03
CA LYS A 33 21.13 19.07 22.93
C LYS A 33 19.95 19.71 22.19
N THR A 34 20.22 20.43 21.11
CA THR A 34 19.16 21.06 20.28
C THR A 34 18.27 20.01 19.59
N GLU A 35 18.84 18.87 19.17
CA GLU A 35 18.09 17.74 18.62
C GLU A 35 17.20 17.10 19.69
N GLN A 36 17.72 16.91 20.89
CA GLN A 36 16.99 16.36 22.02
C GLN A 36 15.79 17.24 22.42
N GLU A 37 16.02 18.55 22.54
CA GLU A 37 14.99 19.55 22.83
C GLU A 37 13.91 19.57 21.73
N ALA A 38 14.32 19.50 20.47
CA ALA A 38 13.40 19.40 19.32
C ALA A 38 12.54 18.13 19.36
N LEU A 39 13.15 16.98 19.68
CA LEU A 39 12.44 15.71 19.83
C LEU A 39 11.38 15.80 20.94
N TYR A 40 11.75 16.31 22.13
CA TYR A 40 10.81 16.41 23.25
C TYR A 40 9.69 17.39 22.95
N SER A 41 9.98 18.55 22.36
CA SER A 41 8.96 19.50 21.94
C SER A 41 8.01 18.90 20.91
N ALA A 42 8.53 18.20 19.90
CA ALA A 42 7.73 17.50 18.90
C ALA A 42 6.77 16.51 19.53
N ILE A 43 7.26 15.62 20.40
CA ILE A 43 6.43 14.62 21.09
C ILE A 43 5.38 15.29 21.98
N GLN A 44 5.73 16.31 22.74
CA GLN A 44 4.78 17.04 23.60
C GLN A 44 3.61 17.66 22.81
N GLY A 45 3.84 18.07 21.58
CA GLY A 45 2.78 18.56 20.68
C GLY A 45 1.64 17.53 20.52
N PHE A 46 1.94 16.25 20.54
CA PHE A 46 1.00 15.18 20.33
C PHE A 46 0.49 14.54 21.62
N VAL A 47 1.37 14.28 22.59
CA VAL A 47 1.00 13.58 23.84
C VAL A 47 0.53 14.53 24.94
N GLY A 48 0.97 15.78 24.93
CA GLY A 48 0.59 16.83 25.88
C GLY A 48 1.71 17.24 26.84
N ASN A 49 1.53 18.40 27.48
CA ASN A 49 2.53 19.02 28.32
C ASN A 49 2.77 18.31 29.66
N TRP A 50 1.93 17.32 30.02
CA TRP A 50 2.16 16.44 31.19
C TRP A 50 3.35 15.51 30.99
N TRP A 51 3.70 15.23 29.73
CA TRP A 51 4.84 14.39 29.40
C TRP A 51 6.11 15.22 29.44
N ASN A 52 7.04 14.84 30.31
CA ASN A 52 8.34 15.47 30.45
C ASN A 52 9.44 14.53 29.94
N GLY A 53 9.90 14.76 28.73
CA GLY A 53 10.91 13.92 28.08
C GLY A 53 12.25 13.95 28.80
N SER A 54 12.67 15.12 29.32
CA SER A 54 13.96 15.26 30.00
C SER A 54 14.05 14.48 31.29
N ASP A 55 12.94 14.35 32.01
CA ASP A 55 12.90 13.59 33.27
C ASP A 55 12.72 12.09 33.06
N LEU A 56 11.89 11.73 32.08
CA LEU A 56 11.55 10.34 31.80
C LEU A 56 12.59 9.62 30.92
N TYR A 57 13.21 10.36 30.01
CA TYR A 57 14.07 9.84 28.96
C TYR A 57 15.31 10.74 28.77
N PRO A 58 16.19 10.87 29.79
CA PRO A 58 17.37 11.77 29.71
C PRO A 58 18.34 11.40 28.59
N ASP A 59 18.32 10.17 28.12
CA ASP A 59 19.12 9.67 26.99
C ASP A 59 18.24 8.89 26.00
N PRO A 60 17.44 9.58 25.16
CA PRO A 60 16.38 8.98 24.34
C PRO A 60 16.86 8.08 23.20
N CYS A 61 18.14 8.17 22.83
CA CYS A 61 18.77 7.32 21.80
C CYS A 61 19.70 6.25 22.41
N GLY A 62 19.92 6.27 23.72
CA GLY A 62 20.82 5.35 24.41
C GLY A 62 20.12 4.55 25.51
N TRP A 63 20.39 4.90 26.78
CA TRP A 63 19.95 4.13 27.94
C TRP A 63 18.46 4.21 28.29
N THR A 64 17.79 5.29 27.87
CA THR A 64 16.37 5.52 28.12
C THR A 64 15.61 5.72 26.83
N PRO A 65 15.51 4.70 25.95
CA PRO A 65 14.92 4.85 24.62
C PRO A 65 13.43 5.14 24.72
N ILE A 66 12.97 6.08 23.92
CA ILE A 66 11.54 6.38 23.76
C ILE A 66 10.95 5.39 22.75
N GLN A 67 9.91 4.69 23.13
CA GLN A 67 9.23 3.79 22.21
C GLN A 67 8.62 4.57 21.02
N GLY A 68 8.93 4.13 19.82
CA GLY A 68 8.54 4.82 18.59
C GLY A 68 9.58 5.82 18.07
N VAL A 69 10.70 5.97 18.76
CA VAL A 69 11.85 6.77 18.32
C VAL A 69 13.01 5.84 17.97
N SER A 70 13.62 6.02 16.80
CA SER A 70 14.87 5.39 16.43
C SER A 70 15.90 6.45 16.07
N CYS A 71 17.17 6.14 16.32
CA CYS A 71 18.29 7.05 16.11
C CYS A 71 19.42 6.35 15.38
N ASP A 72 20.17 7.14 14.57
CA ASP A 72 21.40 6.71 13.94
C ASP A 72 22.54 7.67 14.30
N LEU A 73 23.78 7.18 14.20
CA LEU A 73 25.00 7.96 14.41
C LEU A 73 25.40 8.71 13.15
N PHE A 74 25.61 10.04 13.29
CA PHE A 74 26.19 10.90 12.26
C PHE A 74 27.26 11.76 12.91
N ASP A 75 28.47 11.72 12.38
CA ASP A 75 29.63 12.50 12.84
C ASP A 75 29.90 12.40 14.34
N GLY A 76 29.65 11.22 14.92
CA GLY A 76 29.88 10.93 16.36
C GLY A 76 28.75 11.38 17.30
N PHE A 77 27.60 11.80 16.77
CA PHE A 77 26.42 12.19 17.55
C PHE A 77 25.19 11.38 17.15
N TRP A 78 24.29 11.14 18.10
CA TRP A 78 22.98 10.54 17.83
C TRP A 78 22.00 11.57 17.28
N TYR A 79 21.30 11.19 16.20
CA TYR A 79 20.20 11.95 15.62
C TYR A 79 18.97 11.07 15.42
N VAL A 80 17.79 11.66 15.55
CA VAL A 80 16.53 10.97 15.33
C VAL A 80 16.34 10.68 13.84
N THR A 81 16.14 9.42 13.52
CA THR A 81 15.86 8.97 12.14
C THR A 81 14.42 8.50 11.94
N ASP A 82 13.79 8.01 12.98
CA ASP A 82 12.41 7.57 12.91
C ASP A 82 11.61 8.13 14.10
N LEU A 83 10.42 8.65 13.81
CA LEU A 83 9.47 9.13 14.80
C LEU A 83 8.09 8.56 14.50
N ASN A 84 7.64 7.64 15.35
CA ASN A 84 6.34 6.99 15.25
C ASN A 84 5.46 7.39 16.43
N ILE A 85 4.32 8.01 16.18
CA ILE A 85 3.41 8.51 17.19
C ILE A 85 2.04 7.84 17.05
N GLY A 86 1.53 7.34 18.16
CA GLY A 86 0.24 6.67 18.24
C GLY A 86 0.31 5.32 18.94
N PRO A 87 -0.82 4.66 19.17
CA PRO A 87 -0.94 3.43 19.95
C PRO A 87 -0.51 2.19 19.14
N LEU A 88 0.79 2.10 18.79
CA LEU A 88 1.35 0.97 18.04
C LEU A 88 1.59 -0.26 18.94
N HIS A 89 1.92 -0.03 20.22
CA HIS A 89 2.18 -1.04 21.24
C HIS A 89 1.68 -0.57 22.61
N ASP A 90 1.67 -1.43 23.60
CA ASP A 90 1.10 -1.14 24.93
C ASP A 90 1.65 0.11 25.62
N ASN A 91 2.94 0.40 25.43
CA ASN A 91 3.64 1.56 26.03
C ASN A 91 3.88 2.71 25.03
N SER A 92 3.23 2.68 23.86
CA SER A 92 3.43 3.71 22.84
C SER A 92 2.91 5.08 23.27
N LEU A 93 3.47 6.12 22.64
CA LEU A 93 3.06 7.52 22.81
C LEU A 93 1.59 7.71 22.36
N ARG A 94 0.68 7.81 23.32
CA ARG A 94 -0.75 8.02 23.04
C ARG A 94 -1.04 9.49 22.83
N CYS A 95 -1.70 9.82 21.72
CA CYS A 95 -2.04 11.18 21.39
C CYS A 95 -3.17 11.72 22.29
N ARG A 96 -3.05 12.99 22.70
CA ARG A 96 -4.09 13.72 23.43
C ARG A 96 -5.22 14.17 22.50
N GLN A 97 -6.31 14.65 23.08
CA GLN A 97 -7.45 15.15 22.28
C GLN A 97 -7.12 16.39 21.44
N LYS A 98 -6.32 17.31 21.98
CA LYS A 98 -5.85 18.51 21.26
C LYS A 98 -4.38 18.37 20.92
N VAL A 99 -4.10 17.93 19.73
CA VAL A 99 -2.73 17.75 19.19
C VAL A 99 -2.29 18.98 18.41
N GLU A 100 -0.98 19.19 18.33
CA GLU A 100 -0.37 20.32 17.66
C GLU A 100 0.92 19.89 16.97
N PHE A 101 1.08 20.27 15.70
CA PHE A 101 2.35 20.15 14.98
C PHE A 101 3.25 21.33 15.41
N ARG A 102 4.17 21.08 16.31
CA ARG A 102 5.13 22.10 16.75
C ARG A 102 6.22 22.29 15.73
N PRO A 103 6.72 23.54 15.55
CA PRO A 103 7.79 23.84 14.58
C PRO A 103 9.06 23.02 14.78
N GLU A 104 9.39 22.68 16.02
CA GLU A 104 10.59 21.93 16.40
C GLU A 104 10.61 20.52 15.79
N MET A 105 9.46 19.92 15.46
CA MET A 105 9.41 18.66 14.73
C MET A 105 10.16 18.73 13.39
N PHE A 106 10.15 19.88 12.74
CA PHE A 106 10.81 20.10 11.46
C PHE A 106 12.30 20.45 11.59
N GLU A 107 12.83 20.56 12.83
CA GLU A 107 14.27 20.74 13.09
C GLU A 107 15.01 19.40 13.19
N LEU A 108 14.29 18.26 13.19
CA LEU A 108 14.86 16.91 13.17
C LEU A 108 15.41 16.60 11.76
N ASN A 109 16.54 17.22 11.40
CA ASN A 109 17.03 17.25 10.02
C ASN A 109 17.51 15.90 9.46
N HIS A 110 17.70 14.89 10.31
CA HIS A 110 18.07 13.53 9.93
C HIS A 110 16.89 12.58 9.85
N LEU A 111 15.65 13.08 10.07
CA LEU A 111 14.45 12.27 10.09
C LEU A 111 14.17 11.62 8.73
N LYS A 112 14.22 10.29 8.69
CA LYS A 112 13.97 9.46 7.51
C LYS A 112 12.52 8.97 7.45
N SER A 113 11.93 8.71 8.61
CA SER A 113 10.56 8.19 8.72
C SER A 113 9.75 8.93 9.77
N LEU A 114 8.55 9.39 9.38
CA LEU A 114 7.60 10.04 10.26
C LEU A 114 6.23 9.38 10.11
N SER A 115 5.69 8.84 11.20
CA SER A 115 4.39 8.20 11.14
C SER A 115 3.46 8.59 12.30
N PHE A 116 2.16 8.67 11.97
CA PHE A 116 1.06 8.94 12.90
C PHE A 116 -0.02 7.89 12.72
N PHE A 117 -0.22 7.06 13.73
CA PHE A 117 -1.24 6.02 13.71
C PHE A 117 -2.32 6.32 14.77
N ASN A 118 -3.58 6.39 14.35
CA ASN A 118 -4.75 6.58 15.22
C ASN A 118 -4.56 7.71 16.27
N CYS A 119 -3.97 8.82 15.81
CA CYS A 119 -3.57 9.96 16.65
C CYS A 119 -4.62 11.07 16.61
N PHE A 120 -5.16 11.39 15.42
CA PHE A 120 -6.11 12.50 15.22
C PHE A 120 -7.55 11.97 15.25
N THR A 121 -8.08 11.69 16.45
CA THR A 121 -9.39 11.04 16.65
C THR A 121 -10.45 11.94 17.28
N SER A 122 -10.05 13.09 17.86
CA SER A 122 -10.97 13.97 18.59
C SER A 122 -12.02 14.62 17.70
N LEU A 123 -13.29 14.48 18.06
CA LEU A 123 -14.42 15.08 17.34
C LEU A 123 -14.43 16.62 17.39
N HIS A 124 -13.96 17.18 18.51
CA HIS A 124 -14.00 18.62 18.78
C HIS A 124 -12.78 19.39 18.29
N HIS A 125 -11.70 18.69 17.93
CA HIS A 125 -10.42 19.28 17.52
C HIS A 125 -9.93 18.63 16.22
N PRO A 126 -10.57 18.96 15.07
CA PRO A 126 -10.07 18.50 13.78
C PRO A 126 -8.68 19.12 13.51
N VAL A 127 -7.81 18.33 12.92
CA VAL A 127 -6.43 18.72 12.64
C VAL A 127 -6.21 18.73 11.13
N THR A 128 -5.36 19.64 10.66
CA THR A 128 -4.90 19.66 9.27
C THR A 128 -3.41 19.42 9.22
N ILE A 129 -2.93 18.85 8.13
CA ILE A 129 -1.50 18.72 7.86
C ILE A 129 -0.94 20.15 7.66
N PRO A 130 0.15 20.55 8.35
CA PRO A 130 0.77 21.86 8.14
C PRO A 130 1.15 22.08 6.69
N THR A 131 1.06 23.32 6.22
CA THR A 131 1.43 23.71 4.85
C THR A 131 2.80 24.41 4.78
N TYR A 132 3.58 24.34 5.85
CA TYR A 132 4.87 25.02 6.01
C TYR A 132 5.92 24.08 6.63
N SER A 133 7.18 24.44 6.50
CA SER A 133 8.37 23.83 7.13
C SER A 133 8.74 22.41 6.66
N TRP A 134 7.96 21.76 5.82
CA TRP A 134 8.30 20.42 5.27
C TRP A 134 9.58 20.45 4.43
N GLU A 135 9.93 21.59 3.85
CA GLU A 135 11.16 21.78 3.08
C GLU A 135 12.43 21.50 3.89
N LYS A 136 12.39 21.68 5.23
CA LYS A 136 13.50 21.34 6.12
C LYS A 136 13.83 19.85 6.14
N LEU A 137 12.82 19.02 5.91
CA LEU A 137 12.94 17.56 5.85
C LEU A 137 13.21 17.02 4.43
N ALA A 138 13.34 17.91 3.44
CA ALA A 138 13.45 17.52 2.02
C ALA A 138 14.72 16.71 1.72
N SER A 139 15.80 16.88 2.50
CA SER A 139 17.07 16.18 2.33
C SER A 139 17.12 14.80 3.01
N SER A 140 16.19 14.51 3.93
CA SER A 140 16.25 13.31 4.76
C SER A 140 15.01 12.41 4.67
N LEU A 141 13.79 12.99 4.61
CA LEU A 141 12.55 12.24 4.75
C LEU A 141 12.31 11.29 3.57
N GLN A 142 12.21 10.00 3.88
CA GLN A 142 11.97 8.90 2.92
C GLN A 142 10.58 8.28 3.07
N SER A 143 10.01 8.29 4.28
CA SER A 143 8.68 7.76 4.58
C SER A 143 7.85 8.76 5.37
N LEU A 144 6.63 9.03 4.88
CA LEU A 144 5.65 9.85 5.57
C LEU A 144 4.32 9.11 5.62
N GLU A 145 3.84 8.82 6.83
CA GLU A 145 2.65 8.01 7.02
C GLU A 145 1.66 8.63 8.00
N PHE A 146 0.41 8.74 7.59
CA PHE A 146 -0.76 9.04 8.41
C PHE A 146 -1.79 7.94 8.21
N ARG A 147 -2.00 7.09 9.22
CA ARG A 147 -2.92 5.94 9.13
C ARG A 147 -4.01 6.01 10.18
N SER A 148 -5.23 5.74 9.75
CA SER A 148 -6.41 5.62 10.61
C SER A 148 -6.62 6.85 11.52
N ASN A 149 -6.51 8.04 10.92
CA ASN A 149 -6.72 9.31 11.59
C ASN A 149 -8.02 10.00 11.11
N PRO A 150 -9.20 9.59 11.55
CA PRO A 150 -10.48 10.00 10.95
C PRO A 150 -10.77 11.49 11.08
N ARG A 151 -10.02 12.22 11.91
CA ARG A 151 -10.16 13.67 12.12
C ARG A 151 -8.98 14.48 11.57
N LEU A 152 -8.07 13.84 10.88
CA LEU A 152 -7.08 14.51 10.04
C LEU A 152 -7.78 14.95 8.75
N ASN A 153 -8.09 16.23 8.64
CA ASN A 153 -8.91 16.83 7.59
C ASN A 153 -8.06 17.71 6.65
N GLY A 154 -8.72 18.29 5.67
CA GLY A 154 -8.10 19.24 4.74
C GLY A 154 -7.48 18.56 3.52
N LYS A 155 -6.62 19.29 2.83
CA LYS A 155 -6.00 18.84 1.57
C LYS A 155 -4.59 18.33 1.81
N ILE A 156 -4.07 17.55 0.87
CA ILE A 156 -2.64 17.24 0.81
C ILE A 156 -1.87 18.54 0.53
N PRO A 157 -0.88 18.90 1.36
CA PRO A 157 -0.07 20.10 1.12
C PRO A 157 0.73 19.99 -0.17
N THR A 158 0.68 21.03 -1.01
CA THR A 158 1.46 21.06 -2.27
C THR A 158 2.96 21.09 -2.03
N ILE A 159 3.39 21.59 -0.87
CA ILE A 159 4.80 21.62 -0.43
C ILE A 159 5.42 20.22 -0.32
N PHE A 160 4.61 19.13 -0.21
CA PHE A 160 5.12 17.77 -0.23
C PHE A 160 5.94 17.46 -1.49
N SER A 161 5.69 18.17 -2.59
CA SER A 161 6.48 18.06 -3.82
C SER A 161 7.95 18.40 -3.67
N LEU A 162 8.35 19.08 -2.57
CA LEU A 162 9.74 19.39 -2.24
C LEU A 162 10.48 18.21 -1.58
N LEU A 163 9.76 17.21 -1.05
CA LEU A 163 10.32 16.04 -0.37
C LEU A 163 10.94 15.06 -1.38
N LYS A 164 12.02 15.46 -2.05
CA LYS A 164 12.61 14.70 -3.18
C LYS A 164 13.20 13.36 -2.81
N LYS A 165 13.47 13.10 -1.53
CA LYS A 165 13.94 11.80 -1.03
C LYS A 165 12.80 10.83 -0.70
N LEU A 166 11.54 11.31 -0.77
CA LEU A 166 10.38 10.51 -0.35
C LEU A 166 10.20 9.28 -1.26
N GLN A 167 10.18 8.11 -0.63
CA GLN A 167 9.94 6.81 -1.25
C GLN A 167 8.56 6.24 -0.90
N SER A 168 8.02 6.60 0.26
CA SER A 168 6.70 6.15 0.72
C SER A 168 5.86 7.32 1.21
N LEU A 169 4.69 7.51 0.60
CA LEU A 169 3.65 8.43 1.07
C LEU A 169 2.37 7.64 1.31
N VAL A 170 2.01 7.49 2.58
CA VAL A 170 0.82 6.74 3.01
C VAL A 170 -0.10 7.67 3.80
N LEU A 171 -1.26 7.98 3.24
CA LEU A 171 -2.30 8.81 3.86
C LEU A 171 -3.61 8.00 3.91
N MET A 172 -3.56 6.82 4.55
CA MET A 172 -4.64 5.83 4.53
C MET A 172 -5.63 6.03 5.67
N GLU A 173 -6.94 5.92 5.36
CA GLU A 173 -8.03 5.94 6.34
C GLU A 173 -8.06 7.22 7.19
N ASN A 174 -8.00 8.37 6.51
CA ASN A 174 -8.11 9.68 7.14
C ASN A 174 -9.38 10.42 6.70
N GLY A 175 -9.56 11.64 7.18
CA GLY A 175 -10.64 12.55 6.76
C GLY A 175 -10.21 13.53 5.66
N LEU A 176 -9.13 13.26 4.91
CA LEU A 176 -8.59 14.18 3.91
C LEU A 176 -9.53 14.36 2.73
N THR A 177 -9.53 15.57 2.16
CA THR A 177 -10.49 16.03 1.14
C THR A 177 -9.79 16.77 0.00
N GLY A 178 -10.57 17.15 -1.00
CA GLY A 178 -10.12 17.95 -2.15
C GLY A 178 -9.45 17.10 -3.22
N GLN A 179 -8.80 17.75 -4.15
CA GLN A 179 -8.11 17.08 -5.26
C GLN A 179 -6.71 16.64 -4.85
N ILE A 180 -6.23 15.56 -5.45
CA ILE A 180 -4.84 15.13 -5.31
C ILE A 180 -3.96 16.12 -6.07
N PRO A 181 -2.95 16.75 -5.42
CA PRO A 181 -2.12 17.75 -6.07
C PRO A 181 -1.30 17.13 -7.23
N PRO A 182 -1.35 17.70 -8.44
CA PRO A 182 -0.52 17.23 -9.55
C PRO A 182 0.98 17.23 -9.25
N SER A 183 1.43 18.09 -8.34
CA SER A 183 2.82 18.20 -7.92
C SER A 183 3.38 16.95 -7.22
N ILE A 184 2.52 16.00 -6.77
CA ILE A 184 2.94 14.69 -6.29
C ILE A 184 3.70 13.91 -7.39
N GLY A 185 3.31 14.08 -8.67
CA GLY A 185 4.01 13.49 -9.81
C GLY A 185 5.48 13.96 -9.99
N ASN A 186 5.94 14.93 -9.19
CA ASN A 186 7.34 15.38 -9.17
C ASN A 186 8.23 14.61 -8.17
N LEU A 187 7.67 13.64 -7.44
CA LEU A 187 8.40 12.82 -6.47
C LEU A 187 9.00 11.59 -7.16
N ALA A 188 10.04 11.79 -7.95
CA ALA A 188 10.60 10.76 -8.83
C ALA A 188 11.08 9.49 -8.12
N ASN A 189 11.45 9.58 -6.83
CA ASN A 189 11.90 8.44 -6.02
C ASN A 189 10.75 7.68 -5.34
N LEU A 190 9.47 8.08 -5.58
CA LEU A 190 8.33 7.49 -4.90
C LEU A 190 8.09 6.07 -5.38
N LYS A 191 8.12 5.11 -4.44
CA LYS A 191 7.88 3.69 -4.66
C LYS A 191 6.50 3.26 -4.17
N ARG A 192 5.93 4.00 -3.22
CA ARG A 192 4.64 3.69 -2.62
C ARG A 192 3.81 4.95 -2.45
N LEU A 193 2.63 4.96 -3.07
CA LEU A 193 1.61 5.99 -2.90
C LEU A 193 0.29 5.34 -2.50
N VAL A 194 -0.11 5.49 -1.24
CA VAL A 194 -1.35 4.94 -0.69
C VAL A 194 -2.18 6.07 -0.12
N LEU A 195 -3.30 6.39 -0.77
CA LEU A 195 -4.23 7.44 -0.39
C LEU A 195 -5.62 6.89 -0.09
N SER A 196 -5.74 5.56 0.09
CA SER A 196 -7.02 4.87 0.22
C SER A 196 -7.81 5.24 1.48
N GLY A 197 -9.15 5.13 1.39
CA GLY A 197 -10.04 5.37 2.52
C GLY A 197 -10.09 6.84 2.97
N ASN A 198 -10.12 7.76 2.02
CA ASN A 198 -10.28 9.21 2.24
C ASN A 198 -11.52 9.76 1.52
N ARG A 199 -11.57 11.06 1.35
CA ARG A 199 -12.65 11.78 0.62
C ARG A 199 -12.08 12.63 -0.51
N PHE A 200 -11.02 12.11 -1.19
CA PHE A 200 -10.43 12.81 -2.34
C PHE A 200 -11.41 12.83 -3.51
N THR A 201 -11.43 13.95 -4.22
CA THR A 201 -12.32 14.20 -5.38
C THR A 201 -11.50 14.62 -6.60
N GLY A 202 -12.19 14.76 -7.73
CA GLY A 202 -11.54 15.15 -8.99
C GLY A 202 -10.82 14.00 -9.68
N GLN A 203 -9.93 14.32 -10.59
CA GLN A 203 -9.30 13.35 -11.48
C GLN A 203 -7.93 12.87 -10.93
N ILE A 204 -7.50 11.69 -11.37
CA ILE A 204 -6.13 11.24 -11.18
C ILE A 204 -5.22 12.17 -12.02
N PRO A 205 -4.19 12.79 -11.43
CA PRO A 205 -3.31 13.70 -12.14
C PRO A 205 -2.55 13.01 -13.28
N TYR A 206 -2.51 13.62 -14.47
CA TYR A 206 -1.72 13.14 -15.61
C TYR A 206 -0.22 13.00 -15.28
N SER A 207 0.29 13.86 -14.38
CA SER A 207 1.67 13.85 -13.90
C SER A 207 2.08 12.56 -13.17
N PHE A 208 1.12 11.73 -12.76
CA PHE A 208 1.44 10.44 -12.12
C PHE A 208 2.20 9.51 -13.06
N GLY A 209 2.01 9.62 -14.37
CA GLY A 209 2.81 8.90 -15.36
C GLY A 209 4.33 9.12 -15.27
N ASN A 210 4.78 10.15 -14.56
CA ASN A 210 6.20 10.43 -14.33
C ASN A 210 6.81 9.64 -13.14
N LEU A 211 5.99 8.94 -12.35
CA LEU A 211 6.43 8.18 -11.18
C LEU A 211 6.94 6.78 -11.62
N THR A 212 7.99 6.75 -12.40
CA THR A 212 8.50 5.53 -13.04
C THR A 212 9.01 4.47 -12.06
N GLU A 213 9.40 4.87 -10.83
CA GLU A 213 9.85 3.99 -9.76
C GLU A 213 8.68 3.45 -8.89
N LEU A 214 7.43 3.88 -9.17
CA LEU A 214 6.30 3.53 -8.32
C LEU A 214 5.97 2.03 -8.45
N LEU A 215 5.93 1.34 -7.31
CA LEU A 215 5.60 -0.08 -7.19
C LEU A 215 4.15 -0.30 -6.76
N ILE A 216 3.62 0.58 -5.92
CA ILE A 216 2.25 0.46 -5.37
C ILE A 216 1.54 1.80 -5.52
N LEU A 217 0.39 1.77 -6.21
CA LEU A 217 -0.56 2.87 -6.28
C LEU A 217 -1.92 2.38 -5.77
N ASP A 218 -2.31 2.85 -4.58
CA ASP A 218 -3.62 2.58 -3.99
C ASP A 218 -4.38 3.89 -3.74
N LEU A 219 -5.41 4.13 -4.55
CA LEU A 219 -6.30 5.27 -4.45
C LEU A 219 -7.73 4.82 -4.11
N SER A 220 -7.91 3.58 -3.68
CA SER A 220 -9.21 2.95 -3.43
C SER A 220 -10.03 3.68 -2.36
N ARG A 221 -11.34 3.45 -2.37
CA ARG A 221 -12.27 3.99 -1.36
C ARG A 221 -12.14 5.51 -1.19
N ASN A 222 -12.34 6.24 -2.31
CA ASN A 222 -12.37 7.69 -2.40
C ASN A 222 -13.59 8.15 -3.23
N SER A 223 -13.62 9.41 -3.63
CA SER A 223 -14.63 9.98 -4.54
C SER A 223 -13.96 10.52 -5.81
N LEU A 224 -12.90 9.85 -6.30
CA LEU A 224 -12.21 10.24 -7.52
C LEU A 224 -13.11 10.00 -8.72
N SER A 225 -13.11 10.92 -9.67
CA SER A 225 -14.02 10.92 -10.82
C SER A 225 -13.25 11.21 -12.13
N GLY A 226 -13.98 11.18 -13.25
CA GLY A 226 -13.38 11.38 -14.57
C GLY A 226 -12.73 10.13 -15.12
N TYR A 227 -11.88 10.28 -16.12
CA TYR A 227 -11.26 9.18 -16.85
C TYR A 227 -9.97 8.71 -16.20
N LEU A 228 -9.65 7.43 -16.34
CA LEU A 228 -8.30 6.93 -16.06
C LEU A 228 -7.37 7.48 -17.15
N PRO A 229 -6.36 8.31 -16.79
CA PRO A 229 -5.51 8.93 -17.80
C PRO A 229 -4.61 7.90 -18.49
N SER A 230 -4.40 8.04 -19.81
CA SER A 230 -3.49 7.16 -20.58
C SER A 230 -2.04 7.20 -20.08
N THR A 231 -1.64 8.30 -19.43
CA THR A 231 -0.32 8.42 -18.80
C THR A 231 -0.07 7.40 -17.68
N ILE A 232 -1.13 6.70 -17.20
CA ILE A 232 -0.97 5.60 -16.25
C ILE A 232 0.00 4.52 -16.76
N GLY A 233 0.04 4.31 -18.08
CA GLY A 233 0.98 3.41 -18.73
C GLY A 233 2.46 3.81 -18.61
N GLY A 234 2.76 4.98 -18.05
CA GLY A 234 4.12 5.43 -17.72
C GLY A 234 4.65 4.86 -16.39
N LEU A 235 3.81 4.25 -15.58
CA LEU A 235 4.20 3.62 -14.30
C LEU A 235 4.85 2.24 -14.52
N ILE A 236 5.94 2.21 -15.25
CA ILE A 236 6.55 0.97 -15.79
C ILE A 236 7.02 -0.02 -14.73
N SER A 237 7.28 0.43 -13.51
CA SER A 237 7.69 -0.43 -12.38
C SER A 237 6.50 -0.94 -11.55
N LEU A 238 5.25 -0.55 -11.88
CA LEU A 238 4.10 -0.79 -11.03
C LEU A 238 3.78 -2.28 -10.91
N LEU A 239 3.65 -2.75 -9.67
CA LEU A 239 3.25 -4.10 -9.30
C LEU A 239 1.77 -4.19 -8.92
N LYS A 240 1.25 -3.14 -8.25
CA LYS A 240 -0.14 -3.11 -7.76
C LYS A 240 -0.80 -1.79 -8.07
N LEU A 241 -1.97 -1.87 -8.74
CA LEU A 241 -2.87 -0.75 -9.00
C LEU A 241 -4.25 -1.04 -8.43
N ASP A 242 -4.62 -0.29 -7.39
CA ASP A 242 -5.97 -0.35 -6.80
C ASP A 242 -6.65 1.01 -6.91
N LEU A 243 -7.71 1.08 -7.72
CA LEU A 243 -8.59 2.23 -7.90
C LEU A 243 -10.02 1.91 -7.49
N SER A 244 -10.24 0.79 -6.80
CA SER A 244 -11.57 0.29 -6.45
C SER A 244 -12.37 1.28 -5.59
N SER A 245 -13.70 1.19 -5.70
CA SER A 245 -14.62 2.01 -4.91
C SER A 245 -14.37 3.52 -5.07
N ASN A 246 -14.50 3.99 -6.31
CA ASN A 246 -14.44 5.38 -6.72
C ASN A 246 -15.60 5.73 -7.68
N LEU A 247 -15.56 6.90 -8.29
CA LEU A 247 -16.58 7.39 -9.24
C LEU A 247 -16.01 7.55 -10.66
N MET A 248 -15.01 6.73 -11.01
CA MET A 248 -14.33 6.85 -12.30
C MET A 248 -15.22 6.36 -13.45
N VAL A 249 -15.10 6.99 -14.61
CA VAL A 249 -15.96 6.77 -15.78
C VAL A 249 -15.13 6.52 -17.05
N GLY A 250 -15.83 6.11 -18.11
CA GLY A 250 -15.27 5.95 -19.45
C GLY A 250 -14.47 4.66 -19.62
N SER A 251 -13.70 4.56 -20.69
CA SER A 251 -12.98 3.34 -21.04
C SER A 251 -11.66 3.21 -20.27
N ILE A 252 -11.29 1.98 -20.00
CA ILE A 252 -9.95 1.66 -19.51
C ILE A 252 -8.96 1.89 -20.67
N PRO A 253 -7.93 2.73 -20.49
CA PRO A 253 -6.99 3.04 -21.57
C PRO A 253 -6.12 1.83 -21.91
N ARG A 254 -5.86 1.64 -23.22
CA ARG A 254 -5.02 0.53 -23.71
C ARG A 254 -3.59 0.57 -23.16
N GLU A 255 -3.13 1.75 -22.78
CA GLU A 255 -1.80 2.02 -22.23
C GLU A 255 -1.55 1.31 -20.89
N ILE A 256 -2.60 0.84 -20.20
CA ILE A 256 -2.47 0.01 -19.01
C ILE A 256 -1.68 -1.29 -19.29
N ALA A 257 -1.73 -1.80 -20.51
CA ALA A 257 -0.96 -2.97 -20.93
C ALA A 257 0.55 -2.71 -21.07
N ASN A 258 1.01 -1.47 -20.91
CA ASN A 258 2.44 -1.15 -20.78
C ASN A 258 3.01 -1.53 -19.40
N LEU A 259 2.13 -1.78 -18.42
CA LEU A 259 2.50 -2.15 -17.07
C LEU A 259 2.88 -3.64 -17.00
N LYS A 260 4.03 -3.99 -17.56
CA LYS A 260 4.47 -5.39 -17.72
C LYS A 260 4.72 -6.13 -16.40
N ASN A 261 5.01 -5.38 -15.33
CA ASN A 261 5.27 -5.91 -14.01
C ASN A 261 4.00 -6.00 -13.14
N LEU A 262 2.85 -5.53 -13.65
CA LEU A 262 1.61 -5.47 -12.87
C LEU A 262 1.12 -6.87 -12.51
N THR A 263 1.02 -7.15 -11.22
CA THR A 263 0.51 -8.41 -10.68
C THR A 263 -0.95 -8.28 -10.21
N LEU A 264 -1.35 -7.10 -9.75
CA LEU A 264 -2.72 -6.84 -9.28
C LEU A 264 -3.30 -5.60 -9.96
N LEU A 265 -4.48 -5.77 -10.58
CA LEU A 265 -5.31 -4.70 -11.10
C LEU A 265 -6.71 -4.79 -10.48
N ASP A 266 -7.04 -3.85 -9.60
CA ASP A 266 -8.37 -3.73 -9.00
C ASP A 266 -9.03 -2.41 -9.40
N LEU A 267 -10.09 -2.50 -10.19
CA LEU A 267 -10.91 -1.37 -10.65
C LEU A 267 -12.37 -1.49 -10.20
N ARG A 268 -12.70 -2.44 -9.29
CA ARG A 268 -14.08 -2.75 -8.87
C ARG A 268 -14.83 -1.52 -8.35
N ASN A 269 -16.15 -1.59 -8.45
CA ASN A 269 -17.04 -0.55 -7.89
C ASN A 269 -16.68 0.85 -8.41
N ASN A 270 -16.77 1.01 -9.73
CA ASN A 270 -16.62 2.26 -10.45
C ASN A 270 -17.70 2.36 -11.54
N SER A 271 -17.59 3.31 -12.45
CA SER A 271 -18.47 3.45 -13.60
C SER A 271 -17.71 3.36 -14.93
N PHE A 272 -16.70 2.49 -15.00
CA PHE A 272 -15.99 2.23 -16.25
C PHE A 272 -16.92 1.60 -17.28
N SER A 273 -16.71 1.93 -18.57
CA SER A 273 -17.58 1.52 -19.69
C SER A 273 -16.78 1.39 -20.98
N GLY A 274 -17.45 1.11 -22.11
CA GLY A 274 -16.82 1.14 -23.43
C GLY A 274 -16.22 -0.18 -23.93
N GLY A 275 -16.53 -1.26 -23.25
CA GLY A 275 -16.10 -2.62 -23.58
C GLY A 275 -14.75 -3.00 -23.01
N LEU A 276 -14.56 -4.29 -22.78
CA LEU A 276 -13.28 -4.83 -22.30
C LEU A 276 -12.31 -4.95 -23.49
N LYS A 277 -11.65 -3.83 -23.79
CA LYS A 277 -10.72 -3.68 -24.92
C LYS A 277 -9.25 -3.61 -24.52
N ILE A 278 -8.95 -4.03 -23.30
CA ILE A 278 -7.58 -4.08 -22.80
C ILE A 278 -6.86 -5.25 -23.49
N PRO A 279 -5.67 -5.04 -24.05
CA PRO A 279 -4.87 -6.14 -24.57
C PRO A 279 -4.24 -6.92 -23.40
N LEU A 280 -5.08 -7.71 -22.72
CA LEU A 280 -4.70 -8.49 -21.50
C LEU A 280 -3.57 -9.47 -21.78
N GLU A 281 -3.51 -10.01 -23.01
CA GLU A 281 -2.46 -10.91 -23.50
C GLU A 281 -1.05 -10.30 -23.42
N LYS A 282 -0.96 -8.97 -23.26
CA LYS A 282 0.31 -8.26 -23.08
C LYS A 282 0.72 -8.07 -21.63
N MET A 283 -0.12 -8.49 -20.70
CA MET A 283 0.10 -8.28 -19.24
C MET A 283 0.61 -9.58 -18.59
N ASP A 284 1.81 -10.00 -19.00
CA ASP A 284 2.38 -11.33 -18.70
C ASP A 284 2.58 -11.61 -17.21
N SER A 285 2.55 -10.60 -16.35
CA SER A 285 2.75 -10.74 -14.90
C SER A 285 1.45 -10.72 -14.10
N LEU A 286 0.29 -10.53 -14.75
CA LEU A 286 -0.97 -10.32 -14.04
C LEU A 286 -1.45 -11.62 -13.37
N GLU A 287 -1.62 -11.53 -12.04
CA GLU A 287 -2.08 -12.62 -11.18
C GLU A 287 -3.50 -12.38 -10.68
N GLU A 288 -3.88 -11.12 -10.44
CA GLU A 288 -5.19 -10.75 -9.94
C GLU A 288 -5.82 -9.65 -10.81
N LEU A 289 -6.98 -9.96 -11.40
CA LEU A 289 -7.79 -9.03 -12.18
C LEU A 289 -9.18 -8.93 -11.60
N ALA A 290 -9.54 -7.79 -11.06
CA ALA A 290 -10.82 -7.49 -10.46
C ALA A 290 -11.44 -6.25 -11.11
N LEU A 291 -12.49 -6.45 -11.92
CA LEU A 291 -13.18 -5.39 -12.67
C LEU A 291 -14.65 -5.28 -12.30
N SER A 292 -15.15 -6.12 -11.40
CA SER A 292 -16.57 -6.27 -11.09
C SER A 292 -17.26 -4.97 -10.68
N SER A 293 -18.58 -4.94 -10.86
CA SER A 293 -19.42 -3.77 -10.55
C SER A 293 -18.98 -2.50 -11.31
N ASN A 294 -18.84 -2.67 -12.63
CA ASN A 294 -18.62 -1.61 -13.61
C ASN A 294 -19.46 -1.92 -14.88
N PRO A 295 -20.16 -0.97 -15.48
CA PRO A 295 -20.91 -1.19 -16.72
C PRO A 295 -19.97 -1.23 -17.96
N ILE A 296 -18.92 -2.07 -17.91
CA ILE A 296 -17.92 -2.13 -18.98
C ILE A 296 -18.53 -2.71 -20.25
N GLY A 297 -19.30 -3.80 -20.12
CA GLY A 297 -19.90 -4.51 -21.23
C GLY A 297 -18.86 -5.19 -22.13
N GLY A 298 -19.35 -5.74 -23.23
CA GLY A 298 -18.52 -6.40 -24.25
C GLY A 298 -18.78 -7.90 -24.32
N ASP A 299 -18.22 -8.52 -25.37
CA ASP A 299 -18.36 -9.94 -25.64
C ASP A 299 -17.15 -10.68 -25.07
N LEU A 300 -17.41 -11.55 -24.10
CA LEU A 300 -16.39 -12.32 -23.37
C LEU A 300 -15.61 -13.25 -24.31
N GLY A 301 -16.27 -13.76 -25.37
CA GLY A 301 -15.66 -14.65 -26.36
C GLY A 301 -14.65 -13.97 -27.29
N LYS A 302 -14.64 -12.63 -27.32
CA LYS A 302 -13.69 -11.85 -28.16
C LYS A 302 -12.39 -11.51 -27.47
N ILE A 303 -12.22 -11.93 -26.21
CA ILE A 303 -11.01 -11.68 -25.43
C ILE A 303 -10.07 -12.88 -25.58
N GLU A 304 -8.78 -12.61 -25.78
CA GLU A 304 -7.76 -13.65 -25.85
C GLU A 304 -7.32 -14.07 -24.45
N TRP A 305 -7.85 -15.22 -23.99
CA TRP A 305 -7.61 -15.73 -22.64
C TRP A 305 -6.44 -16.72 -22.57
N ARG A 306 -5.97 -17.23 -23.71
CA ARG A 306 -4.94 -18.28 -23.76
C ARG A 306 -3.64 -17.88 -23.13
N ASP A 307 -3.28 -16.60 -23.22
CA ASP A 307 -1.98 -16.10 -22.77
C ASP A 307 -1.97 -15.68 -21.29
N MET A 308 -3.12 -15.79 -20.61
CA MET A 308 -3.26 -15.40 -19.19
C MET A 308 -2.78 -16.48 -18.20
N HIS A 309 -1.57 -17.01 -18.41
CA HIS A 309 -1.07 -18.20 -17.71
C HIS A 309 -0.82 -18.01 -16.21
N LYS A 310 -0.55 -16.79 -15.75
CA LYS A 310 -0.28 -16.47 -14.34
C LYS A 310 -1.50 -16.09 -13.55
N LEU A 311 -2.65 -15.91 -14.19
CA LEU A 311 -3.86 -15.44 -13.53
C LEU A 311 -4.35 -16.45 -12.50
N VAL A 312 -4.50 -15.99 -11.27
CA VAL A 312 -4.94 -16.76 -10.09
C VAL A 312 -6.36 -16.36 -9.68
N PHE A 313 -6.69 -15.09 -9.81
CA PHE A 313 -7.97 -14.51 -9.42
C PHE A 313 -8.55 -13.68 -10.56
N LEU A 314 -9.80 -13.98 -10.96
CA LEU A 314 -10.53 -13.25 -11.99
C LEU A 314 -11.96 -12.97 -11.51
N ASP A 315 -12.27 -11.69 -11.29
CA ASP A 315 -13.61 -11.22 -10.94
C ASP A 315 -14.13 -10.25 -12.02
N LEU A 316 -15.05 -10.74 -12.83
CA LEU A 316 -15.76 -10.02 -13.89
C LEU A 316 -17.28 -10.00 -13.63
N SER A 317 -17.68 -10.10 -12.39
CA SER A 317 -19.10 -10.09 -12.03
C SER A 317 -19.74 -8.71 -12.18
N ASN A 318 -21.03 -8.68 -12.51
CA ASN A 318 -21.83 -7.46 -12.59
C ASN A 318 -21.18 -6.39 -13.52
N MET A 319 -20.94 -6.77 -14.80
CA MET A 319 -20.23 -5.95 -15.77
C MET A 319 -20.97 -5.76 -17.10
N ASP A 320 -22.23 -6.23 -17.23
CA ASP A 320 -23.00 -6.23 -18.46
C ASP A 320 -22.33 -7.01 -19.62
N LEU A 321 -21.50 -8.01 -19.31
CA LEU A 321 -20.85 -8.87 -20.31
C LEU A 321 -21.84 -9.73 -21.07
N THR A 322 -21.58 -9.93 -22.37
CA THR A 322 -22.35 -10.76 -23.29
C THR A 322 -21.48 -11.85 -23.91
N GLY A 323 -22.09 -12.68 -24.78
CA GLY A 323 -21.40 -13.77 -25.48
C GLY A 323 -21.35 -15.05 -24.67
N GLU A 324 -20.56 -15.98 -25.11
CA GLU A 324 -20.38 -17.29 -24.46
C GLU A 324 -19.14 -17.30 -23.57
N VAL A 325 -19.10 -18.19 -22.59
CA VAL A 325 -17.90 -18.46 -21.81
C VAL A 325 -16.93 -19.27 -22.67
N PRO A 326 -15.81 -18.70 -23.12
CA PRO A 326 -14.96 -19.34 -24.11
C PRO A 326 -14.13 -20.47 -23.51
N GLU A 327 -13.96 -21.56 -24.26
CA GLU A 327 -13.10 -22.70 -23.85
C GLU A 327 -11.64 -22.31 -23.66
N SER A 328 -11.17 -21.25 -24.34
CA SER A 328 -9.82 -20.70 -24.21
C SER A 328 -9.48 -20.30 -22.80
N MET A 329 -10.46 -19.96 -21.95
CA MET A 329 -10.24 -19.72 -20.51
C MET A 329 -9.70 -20.98 -19.81
N ALA A 330 -10.29 -22.16 -20.10
CA ALA A 330 -9.81 -23.40 -19.53
C ALA A 330 -8.44 -23.85 -20.06
N GLU A 331 -8.12 -23.47 -21.30
CA GLU A 331 -6.85 -23.79 -21.95
C GLU A 331 -5.70 -22.92 -21.44
N GLY A 332 -5.94 -21.63 -21.22
CA GLY A 332 -4.91 -20.63 -20.85
C GLY A 332 -4.68 -20.49 -19.34
N MET A 333 -5.75 -20.41 -18.56
CA MET A 333 -5.66 -20.01 -17.15
C MET A 333 -5.38 -21.21 -16.21
N LYS A 334 -4.22 -21.84 -16.34
CA LYS A 334 -3.87 -23.07 -15.59
C LYS A 334 -3.66 -22.82 -14.08
N GLN A 335 -3.38 -21.59 -13.66
CA GLN A 335 -3.19 -21.23 -12.25
C GLN A 335 -4.44 -20.65 -11.61
N LEU A 336 -5.53 -20.45 -12.39
CA LEU A 336 -6.73 -19.80 -11.89
C LEU A 336 -7.38 -20.62 -10.77
N ARG A 337 -7.61 -19.96 -9.63
CA ARG A 337 -8.26 -20.51 -8.45
C ARG A 337 -9.68 -19.99 -8.26
N TYR A 338 -9.91 -18.74 -8.59
CA TYR A 338 -11.18 -18.05 -8.41
C TYR A 338 -11.63 -17.45 -9.74
N LEU A 339 -12.83 -17.81 -10.19
CA LEU A 339 -13.50 -17.27 -11.37
C LEU A 339 -14.91 -16.85 -10.99
N ASP A 340 -15.19 -15.55 -11.11
CA ASP A 340 -16.54 -15.00 -10.95
C ASP A 340 -16.98 -14.26 -12.22
N LEU A 341 -18.00 -14.80 -12.87
CA LEU A 341 -18.69 -14.26 -14.04
C LEU A 341 -20.16 -13.96 -13.73
N SER A 342 -20.55 -13.96 -12.45
CA SER A 342 -21.96 -13.83 -12.04
C SER A 342 -22.55 -12.47 -12.40
N ASN A 343 -23.88 -12.44 -12.52
CA ASN A 343 -24.66 -11.21 -12.79
C ASN A 343 -24.20 -10.48 -14.05
N ASN A 344 -24.13 -11.22 -15.16
CA ASN A 344 -23.87 -10.71 -16.49
C ASN A 344 -24.99 -11.13 -17.44
N ASN A 345 -24.82 -10.90 -18.74
CA ASN A 345 -25.75 -11.34 -19.79
C ASN A 345 -25.12 -12.43 -20.69
N LEU A 346 -24.33 -13.33 -20.07
CA LEU A 346 -23.65 -14.42 -20.76
C LEU A 346 -24.65 -15.47 -21.21
N SER A 347 -24.45 -16.06 -22.38
CA SER A 347 -25.34 -17.03 -23.03
C SER A 347 -24.58 -18.30 -23.44
N GLY A 348 -25.29 -19.22 -24.11
CA GLY A 348 -24.69 -20.47 -24.57
C GLY A 348 -24.46 -21.50 -23.46
N ASN A 349 -23.76 -22.55 -23.81
CA ASN A 349 -23.50 -23.67 -22.92
C ASN A 349 -22.19 -23.46 -22.13
N LEU A 350 -22.18 -23.90 -20.89
CA LEU A 350 -20.95 -23.92 -20.11
C LEU A 350 -20.12 -25.17 -20.48
N SER A 351 -18.93 -24.96 -21.02
CA SER A 351 -18.09 -26.07 -21.46
C SER A 351 -17.59 -26.94 -20.31
N PRO A 352 -17.69 -28.27 -20.39
CA PRO A 352 -17.13 -29.18 -19.41
C PRO A 352 -15.59 -29.08 -19.30
N LYS A 353 -14.90 -28.48 -20.28
CA LYS A 353 -13.45 -28.23 -20.20
C LYS A 353 -13.06 -27.38 -19.00
N LEU A 354 -13.97 -26.57 -18.43
CA LEU A 354 -13.68 -25.79 -17.22
C LEU A 354 -13.28 -26.67 -16.02
N GLU A 355 -13.78 -27.92 -15.95
CA GLU A 355 -13.35 -28.86 -14.89
C GLU A 355 -11.90 -29.32 -15.03
N THR A 356 -11.30 -29.18 -16.24
CA THR A 356 -9.90 -29.55 -16.48
C THR A 356 -8.90 -28.51 -15.97
N MET A 357 -9.38 -27.36 -15.47
CA MET A 357 -8.54 -26.35 -14.84
C MET A 357 -7.99 -26.89 -13.51
N PRO A 358 -6.67 -27.12 -13.39
CA PRO A 358 -6.14 -27.91 -12.27
C PRO A 358 -6.31 -27.23 -10.92
N CYS A 359 -6.18 -25.90 -10.89
CA CYS A 359 -6.15 -25.09 -9.67
C CYS A 359 -7.53 -24.54 -9.29
N VAL A 360 -8.53 -24.57 -10.17
CA VAL A 360 -9.84 -23.94 -9.90
C VAL A 360 -10.46 -24.49 -8.61
N SER A 361 -10.84 -23.58 -7.72
CA SER A 361 -11.41 -23.87 -6.41
C SER A 361 -12.70 -23.09 -6.13
N ALA A 362 -13.05 -22.13 -6.98
CA ALA A 362 -14.29 -21.38 -6.93
C ALA A 362 -14.71 -21.00 -8.36
N LEU A 363 -16.00 -21.21 -8.69
CA LEU A 363 -16.59 -20.90 -9.98
C LEU A 363 -18.01 -20.36 -9.76
N PHE A 364 -18.22 -19.09 -10.10
CA PHE A 364 -19.50 -18.40 -9.96
C PHE A 364 -19.97 -17.92 -11.34
N VAL A 365 -21.12 -18.43 -11.80
CA VAL A 365 -21.74 -18.09 -13.08
C VAL A 365 -23.24 -17.80 -12.93
N SER A 366 -23.68 -17.54 -11.69
CA SER A 366 -25.09 -17.26 -11.38
C SER A 366 -25.57 -15.96 -12.02
N GLY A 367 -26.89 -15.83 -12.25
CA GLY A 367 -27.47 -14.56 -12.73
C GLY A 367 -27.03 -14.22 -14.15
N ASN A 368 -27.03 -15.20 -15.03
CA ASN A 368 -26.74 -15.07 -16.47
C ASN A 368 -27.89 -15.64 -17.33
N ASN A 369 -27.70 -15.72 -18.62
CA ASN A 369 -28.62 -16.34 -19.57
C ASN A 369 -28.02 -17.62 -20.18
N LEU A 370 -27.27 -18.39 -19.39
CA LEU A 370 -26.67 -19.65 -19.82
C LEU A 370 -27.75 -20.70 -20.09
N THR A 371 -27.47 -21.61 -21.01
CA THR A 371 -28.39 -22.65 -21.50
C THR A 371 -27.77 -24.03 -21.43
N GLY A 372 -28.57 -25.04 -21.79
CA GLY A 372 -28.13 -26.42 -21.88
C GLY A 372 -27.97 -27.11 -20.54
N GLU A 373 -27.26 -28.22 -20.52
CA GLU A 373 -27.05 -29.05 -19.34
C GLU A 373 -25.63 -28.91 -18.81
N LEU A 374 -25.50 -28.79 -17.49
CA LEU A 374 -24.20 -28.81 -16.82
C LEU A 374 -23.60 -30.23 -16.85
N LYS A 375 -22.50 -30.40 -17.57
CA LYS A 375 -21.86 -31.72 -17.79
C LYS A 375 -20.52 -31.84 -17.05
N PHE A 376 -20.48 -31.35 -15.81
CA PHE A 376 -19.32 -31.55 -14.94
C PHE A 376 -19.41 -32.88 -14.21
N SER A 377 -18.28 -33.48 -13.85
CA SER A 377 -18.23 -34.70 -13.05
C SER A 377 -18.66 -34.45 -11.60
N ASP A 378 -19.18 -35.49 -10.94
CA ASP A 378 -19.53 -35.43 -9.52
C ASP A 378 -18.32 -35.01 -8.67
N LYS A 379 -17.12 -35.49 -9.02
CA LYS A 379 -15.87 -35.12 -8.36
C LYS A 379 -15.59 -33.60 -8.44
N PHE A 380 -15.95 -32.96 -9.55
CA PHE A 380 -15.79 -31.51 -9.69
C PHE A 380 -16.76 -30.74 -8.79
N TYR A 381 -18.01 -31.16 -8.72
CA TYR A 381 -19.00 -30.58 -7.81
C TYR A 381 -18.60 -30.77 -6.34
N GLU A 382 -18.07 -31.93 -5.97
CA GLU A 382 -17.56 -32.18 -4.62
C GLU A 382 -16.36 -31.30 -4.29
N LYS A 383 -15.40 -31.13 -5.22
CA LYS A 383 -14.24 -30.28 -5.08
C LYS A 383 -14.61 -28.84 -4.80
N LEU A 384 -15.58 -28.30 -5.51
CA LEU A 384 -15.98 -26.89 -5.35
C LEU A 384 -16.97 -26.70 -4.19
N GLY A 385 -17.88 -27.63 -3.98
CA GLY A 385 -18.87 -27.57 -2.91
C GLY A 385 -19.67 -26.24 -2.93
N ARG A 386 -19.59 -25.45 -1.87
CA ARG A 386 -20.28 -24.15 -1.77
C ARG A 386 -19.67 -23.04 -2.64
N ARG A 387 -18.54 -23.30 -3.24
CA ARG A 387 -17.83 -22.35 -4.13
C ARG A 387 -18.14 -22.59 -5.61
N PHE A 388 -19.18 -23.37 -5.89
CA PHE A 388 -19.83 -23.46 -7.20
C PHE A 388 -21.22 -22.84 -7.13
N ALA A 389 -21.49 -21.88 -8.04
CA ALA A 389 -22.79 -21.23 -8.12
C ALA A 389 -23.19 -20.98 -9.59
N ALA A 390 -24.32 -21.52 -10.00
CA ALA A 390 -24.85 -21.39 -11.36
C ALA A 390 -26.39 -21.12 -11.39
N TRP A 391 -27.00 -20.77 -10.25
CA TRP A 391 -28.43 -20.47 -10.16
C TRP A 391 -28.79 -19.16 -10.89
N LYS A 392 -30.09 -18.90 -11.05
CA LYS A 392 -30.59 -17.74 -11.83
C LYS A 392 -30.06 -17.73 -13.27
N ASN A 393 -30.00 -18.91 -13.91
CA ASN A 393 -29.85 -19.11 -15.35
C ASN A 393 -31.09 -19.84 -15.82
N PRO A 394 -32.12 -19.19 -16.42
CA PRO A 394 -33.46 -19.76 -16.62
C PRO A 394 -33.45 -21.00 -17.51
N ASN A 395 -32.52 -21.11 -18.44
CA ASN A 395 -32.45 -22.18 -19.43
C ASN A 395 -31.33 -23.19 -19.17
N LEU A 396 -30.72 -23.16 -17.96
CA LEU A 396 -29.63 -24.05 -17.58
C LEU A 396 -30.19 -25.23 -16.77
N CYS A 397 -29.91 -26.45 -17.23
CA CYS A 397 -30.33 -27.68 -16.58
C CYS A 397 -29.24 -28.20 -15.63
N PHE A 398 -29.65 -28.62 -14.46
CA PHE A 398 -28.76 -29.20 -13.44
C PHE A 398 -28.94 -30.74 -13.41
N PRO A 399 -27.84 -31.52 -13.27
CA PRO A 399 -27.94 -32.96 -13.04
C PRO A 399 -28.77 -33.27 -11.77
N MET A 400 -29.50 -34.37 -11.79
CA MET A 400 -30.40 -34.74 -10.67
C MET A 400 -29.68 -34.84 -9.31
N ASN A 401 -28.42 -35.30 -9.32
CA ASN A 401 -27.60 -35.45 -8.10
C ASN A 401 -27.25 -34.10 -7.47
N TYR A 402 -27.10 -33.04 -8.30
CA TYR A 402 -26.77 -31.69 -7.83
C TYR A 402 -28.01 -30.96 -7.28
N ARG A 403 -29.20 -31.21 -7.82
CA ARG A 403 -30.47 -30.64 -7.29
C ARG A 403 -30.67 -30.93 -5.80
N LYS A 404 -30.42 -32.14 -5.33
CA LYS A 404 -30.52 -32.50 -3.92
C LYS A 404 -29.58 -31.72 -3.00
N GLN A 405 -28.39 -31.29 -3.50
CA GLN A 405 -27.44 -30.49 -2.73
C GLN A 405 -27.81 -29.01 -2.71
N VAL A 406 -28.51 -28.50 -3.73
CA VAL A 406 -28.91 -27.08 -3.85
C VAL A 406 -30.23 -26.82 -3.10
N GLU A 407 -31.19 -27.70 -3.15
CA GLU A 407 -32.48 -27.58 -2.42
C GLU A 407 -32.30 -27.52 -0.91
N PHE A 408 -31.27 -28.19 -0.37
CA PHE A 408 -30.88 -28.09 1.07
C PHE A 408 -30.29 -26.72 1.47
N ARG A 409 -30.11 -25.77 0.52
CA ARG A 409 -29.40 -24.48 0.72
C ARG A 409 -30.27 -23.24 0.48
N LEU A 410 -31.51 -23.42 0.06
CA LEU A 410 -32.51 -22.36 -0.17
C LEU A 410 -33.62 -22.34 0.89
N GLY A 411 -33.51 -23.19 1.92
CA GLY A 411 -34.40 -23.25 3.07
C GLY A 411 -33.91 -22.48 4.28
#